data_76a6984005dd1bb417e950fbd576f875
#
_entry.id   76a6984005dd1bb417e950fbd576f875
#
_cell.length_a   1.000
_cell.length_b   1.000
_cell.length_c   1.000
_cell.angle_alpha   90.00
_cell.angle_beta   90.00
_cell.angle_gamma   90.00
#
_symmetry.space_group_name_H-M   'P 1'
#
loop_
_entity.id
_entity.type
_entity.pdbx_description
1 polymer ?
#
loop_
_entity_poly.entity_id
_entity_poly.type
_entity_poly.pdbx_seq_one_letter_code
_entity_poly.pdbx_strand_id
1 'polypeptide(L)'
;TIKVGDNQRANLDISLSPKFFDDHLSINFNAKAVYQHTNWANNAVGSALSFDPTKPIYFTDSEGNIDKSVVTNGYWNWLSAGTANTMASTNPLSSVYDYVNYGHTWRGVGNLQIDYKVHGLESLRANLNLGLDVARTDGEKYNELGSVGSLRSAPDLFEKYTNYNRNMLLEAYVDYNETFGKKHNFNAM
;
A
#
# COMPACT_ATOMS: atom_id res chain seq x y z
N THR A 1 -18.99 1.85 1.94
CA THR A 1 -17.85 2.22 1.07
C THR A 1 -18.06 3.63 0.58
N ILE A 2 -17.07 4.53 0.73
CA ILE A 2 -17.13 5.88 0.18
C ILE A 2 -16.89 5.78 -1.32
N LYS A 3 -17.73 6.42 -2.15
CA LYS A 3 -17.84 6.22 -3.59
C LYS A 3 -16.54 6.47 -4.39
N VAL A 4 -15.62 7.30 -3.90
CA VAL A 4 -14.33 7.60 -4.55
C VAL A 4 -13.18 6.69 -4.13
N GLY A 5 -13.36 5.87 -3.09
CA GLY A 5 -12.35 4.89 -2.68
C GLY A 5 -12.33 3.70 -3.62
N ASP A 6 -11.20 3.43 -4.25
CA ASP A 6 -11.00 2.31 -5.16
C ASP A 6 -9.66 1.62 -4.89
N ASN A 7 -9.63 0.31 -5.09
CA ASN A 7 -8.40 -0.48 -4.98
C ASN A 7 -8.40 -1.56 -6.06
N GLN A 8 -7.39 -1.50 -6.91
CA GLN A 8 -7.15 -2.48 -7.96
C GLN A 8 -5.82 -3.18 -7.70
N ARG A 9 -5.81 -4.51 -7.79
CA ARG A 9 -4.61 -5.30 -7.53
C ARG A 9 -4.46 -6.40 -8.55
N ALA A 10 -3.25 -6.55 -9.09
CA ALA A 10 -2.82 -7.66 -9.92
C ALA A 10 -1.65 -8.37 -9.23
N ASN A 11 -1.66 -9.72 -9.27
CA ASN A 11 -0.59 -10.55 -8.72
C ASN A 11 -0.13 -11.54 -9.77
N LEU A 12 1.17 -11.80 -9.78
CA LEU A 12 1.80 -12.90 -10.51
C LEU A 12 2.62 -13.71 -9.52
N ASP A 13 2.36 -15.01 -9.44
CA ASP A 13 3.06 -15.95 -8.56
C ASP A 13 3.75 -17.02 -9.40
N ILE A 14 5.03 -17.28 -9.10
CA ILE A 14 5.84 -18.33 -9.73
C ILE A 14 6.42 -19.20 -8.62
N SER A 15 6.29 -20.50 -8.73
CA SER A 15 6.89 -21.47 -7.82
C SER A 15 7.54 -22.60 -8.61
N LEU A 16 8.82 -22.88 -8.34
CA LEU A 16 9.60 -23.91 -8.98
C LEU A 16 10.33 -24.72 -7.90
N SER A 17 10.31 -26.03 -8.01
CA SER A 17 10.96 -26.93 -7.04
C SER A 17 11.69 -28.09 -7.74
N PRO A 18 12.67 -27.77 -8.62
CA PRO A 18 13.44 -28.81 -9.29
C PRO A 18 14.38 -29.53 -8.34
N LYS A 19 14.63 -30.80 -8.65
CA LYS A 19 15.60 -31.65 -7.97
C LYS A 19 16.60 -32.20 -8.99
N PHE A 20 17.85 -32.32 -8.56
CA PHE A 20 18.95 -32.79 -9.41
C PHE A 20 19.83 -33.79 -8.66
N PHE A 21 20.60 -34.55 -9.40
CA PHE A 21 21.57 -35.53 -8.88
C PHE A 21 20.95 -36.54 -7.92
N ASP A 22 19.92 -37.25 -8.37
CA ASP A 22 19.19 -38.25 -7.57
C ASP A 22 18.72 -37.69 -6.21
N ASP A 23 18.08 -36.50 -6.24
CA ASP A 23 17.57 -35.80 -5.09
C ASP A 23 18.64 -35.24 -4.10
N HIS A 24 19.92 -35.22 -4.49
CA HIS A 24 20.97 -34.62 -3.66
C HIS A 24 20.92 -33.10 -3.67
N LEU A 25 20.49 -32.49 -4.78
CA LEU A 25 20.30 -31.03 -4.85
C LEU A 25 18.81 -30.71 -5.02
N SER A 26 18.24 -30.03 -4.06
CA SER A 26 16.87 -29.50 -4.13
C SER A 26 16.91 -27.97 -4.16
N ILE A 27 16.24 -27.39 -5.13
CA ILE A 27 16.11 -25.94 -5.27
C ILE A 27 14.63 -25.60 -5.14
N ASN A 28 14.28 -24.72 -4.21
CA ASN A 28 12.94 -24.15 -4.09
C ASN A 28 13.02 -22.66 -4.40
N PHE A 29 12.40 -22.26 -5.51
CA PHE A 29 12.32 -20.88 -5.92
C PHE A 29 10.85 -20.44 -5.91
N ASN A 30 10.56 -19.37 -5.15
CA ASN A 30 9.25 -18.75 -5.14
C ASN A 30 9.43 -17.27 -5.42
N ALA A 31 8.63 -16.74 -6.34
CA ALA A 31 8.61 -15.31 -6.63
C ALA A 31 7.18 -14.83 -6.79
N LYS A 32 6.90 -13.66 -6.24
CA LYS A 32 5.62 -12.98 -6.33
C LYS A 32 5.83 -11.54 -6.75
N ALA A 33 5.17 -11.12 -7.81
CA ALA A 33 5.07 -9.73 -8.21
C ALA A 33 3.64 -9.22 -7.95
N VAL A 34 3.53 -8.03 -7.39
CA VAL A 34 2.26 -7.37 -7.07
C VAL A 34 2.29 -5.97 -7.64
N TYR A 35 1.24 -5.62 -8.36
CA TYR A 35 0.91 -4.25 -8.69
C TYR A 35 -0.41 -3.87 -8.02
N GLN A 36 -0.44 -2.73 -7.38
CA GLN A 36 -1.64 -2.22 -6.72
C GLN A 36 -1.80 -0.74 -7.02
N HIS A 37 -2.99 -0.36 -7.46
CA HIS A 37 -3.43 1.03 -7.54
C HIS A 37 -4.51 1.25 -6.46
N THR A 38 -4.36 2.32 -5.69
CA THR A 38 -5.31 2.66 -4.63
C THR A 38 -5.65 4.14 -4.69
N ASN A 39 -6.95 4.45 -4.72
CA ASN A 39 -7.48 5.77 -4.43
C ASN A 39 -8.00 5.76 -2.99
N TRP A 40 -7.44 6.61 -2.15
CA TRP A 40 -7.89 6.77 -0.76
C TRP A 40 -8.94 7.87 -0.69
N ALA A 41 -10.16 7.49 -0.32
CA ALA A 41 -11.19 8.48 0.00
C ALA A 41 -10.86 9.19 1.32
N ASN A 42 -11.07 10.49 1.35
CA ASN A 42 -10.98 11.23 2.60
C ASN A 42 -12.08 10.81 3.58
N ASN A 43 -11.84 10.98 4.88
CA ASN A 43 -12.82 10.66 5.91
C ASN A 43 -13.93 11.73 5.97
N ALA A 44 -14.98 11.51 5.20
CA ALA A 44 -16.14 12.39 5.18
C ALA A 44 -17.19 12.07 6.26
N VAL A 45 -17.05 10.93 6.96
CA VAL A 45 -18.04 10.49 7.96
C VAL A 45 -18.09 11.48 9.14
N GLY A 46 -16.94 11.88 9.65
CA GLY A 46 -16.86 12.89 10.72
C GLY A 46 -17.46 14.23 10.28
N SER A 47 -17.15 14.67 9.08
CA SER A 47 -17.73 15.91 8.52
C SER A 47 -19.25 15.79 8.35
N ALA A 48 -19.75 14.64 7.86
CA ALA A 48 -21.17 14.40 7.66
C ALA A 48 -21.97 14.39 8.97
N LEU A 49 -21.38 13.89 10.05
CA LEU A 49 -22.02 13.86 11.37
C LEU A 49 -22.08 15.23 12.05
N SER A 50 -21.12 16.09 11.75
CA SER A 50 -21.01 17.43 12.37
C SER A 50 -21.46 18.59 11.47
N PHE A 51 -21.77 18.32 10.20
CA PHE A 51 -22.28 19.31 9.27
C PHE A 51 -23.75 19.62 9.58
N ASP A 52 -24.11 20.91 9.53
CA ASP A 52 -25.49 21.36 9.77
C ASP A 52 -26.41 20.90 8.63
N PRO A 53 -27.38 20.01 8.90
CA PRO A 53 -28.27 19.48 7.87
C PRO A 53 -29.24 20.51 7.26
N THR A 54 -29.36 21.70 7.86
CA THR A 54 -30.21 22.78 7.33
C THR A 54 -29.49 23.57 6.22
N LYS A 55 -28.20 23.38 6.02
CA LYS A 55 -27.44 24.09 5.00
C LYS A 55 -27.55 23.43 3.64
N PRO A 56 -27.53 24.23 2.55
CA PRO A 56 -27.56 23.67 1.21
C PRO A 56 -26.25 22.90 0.91
N ILE A 57 -26.30 22.00 -0.09
CA ILE A 57 -25.13 21.28 -0.55
C ILE A 57 -24.18 22.19 -1.34
N TYR A 58 -24.75 23.11 -2.11
CA TYR A 58 -24.03 24.01 -3.02
C TYR A 58 -24.36 25.48 -2.73
N PHE A 59 -23.44 26.37 -3.05
CA PHE A 59 -23.76 27.77 -3.28
C PHE A 59 -24.62 27.87 -4.54
N THR A 60 -25.63 28.72 -4.54
CA THR A 60 -26.51 28.97 -5.68
C THR A 60 -26.55 30.44 -6.02
N ASP A 61 -26.61 30.75 -7.32
CA ASP A 61 -26.82 32.07 -7.84
C ASP A 61 -28.31 32.52 -7.69
N SER A 62 -28.63 33.70 -8.18
CA SER A 62 -30.00 34.23 -8.16
C SER A 62 -31.01 33.47 -9.01
N GLU A 63 -30.51 32.66 -9.95
CA GLU A 63 -31.30 31.82 -10.85
C GLU A 63 -31.46 30.39 -10.33
N GLY A 64 -30.77 30.04 -9.23
CA GLY A 64 -30.80 28.72 -8.60
C GLY A 64 -29.77 27.72 -9.18
N ASN A 65 -28.84 28.17 -10.05
CA ASN A 65 -27.76 27.35 -10.54
C ASN A 65 -26.61 27.26 -9.52
N ILE A 66 -25.77 26.24 -9.62
CA ILE A 66 -24.59 26.09 -8.77
C ILE A 66 -23.62 27.25 -9.02
N ASP A 67 -23.36 28.05 -8.00
CA ASP A 67 -22.39 29.15 -8.05
C ASP A 67 -20.98 28.66 -7.77
N LYS A 68 -20.15 28.56 -8.80
CA LYS A 68 -18.75 28.19 -8.74
C LYS A 68 -17.80 29.38 -8.61
N SER A 69 -18.31 30.60 -8.54
CA SER A 69 -17.49 31.80 -8.36
C SER A 69 -16.97 31.93 -6.91
N VAL A 70 -17.69 31.35 -5.96
CA VAL A 70 -17.34 31.38 -4.54
C VAL A 70 -16.28 30.33 -4.19
N VAL A 71 -16.48 29.10 -4.65
CA VAL A 71 -15.53 27.98 -4.53
C VAL A 71 -15.58 27.14 -5.81
N THR A 72 -14.48 26.51 -6.19
CA THR A 72 -14.29 25.87 -7.49
C THR A 72 -15.40 24.90 -7.88
N ASN A 73 -15.86 24.04 -6.97
CA ASN A 73 -16.93 23.06 -7.24
C ASN A 73 -18.29 23.47 -6.69
N GLY A 74 -18.38 24.70 -6.18
CA GLY A 74 -19.62 25.27 -5.65
C GLY A 74 -20.13 24.66 -4.35
N TYR A 75 -19.37 23.80 -3.67
CA TYR A 75 -19.80 23.20 -2.41
C TYR A 75 -19.94 24.22 -1.31
N TRP A 76 -21.15 24.32 -0.75
CA TRP A 76 -21.44 25.28 0.29
C TRP A 76 -20.60 25.02 1.56
N ASN A 77 -20.03 26.07 2.10
CA ASN A 77 -19.33 26.02 3.38
C ASN A 77 -19.39 27.36 4.11
N TRP A 78 -19.09 27.36 5.41
CA TRP A 78 -18.95 28.62 6.17
C TRP A 78 -17.67 29.34 5.73
N LEU A 79 -17.82 30.50 5.14
CA LEU A 79 -16.72 31.38 4.74
C LEU A 79 -16.67 32.60 5.62
N SER A 80 -15.47 33.10 5.90
CA SER A 80 -15.21 34.35 6.57
C SER A 80 -14.14 35.13 5.80
N ALA A 81 -14.50 36.30 5.30
CA ALA A 81 -13.62 37.13 4.49
C ALA A 81 -12.96 36.40 3.30
N GLY A 82 -13.71 35.54 2.59
CA GLY A 82 -13.24 34.77 1.44
C GLY A 82 -12.40 33.54 1.78
N THR A 83 -12.22 33.22 3.06
CA THR A 83 -11.52 32.00 3.51
C THR A 83 -12.48 31.03 4.21
N ALA A 84 -12.18 29.75 4.21
CA ALA A 84 -13.00 28.77 4.91
C ALA A 84 -12.85 28.93 6.43
N ASN A 85 -14.00 28.94 7.14
CA ASN A 85 -13.99 28.99 8.60
C ASN A 85 -13.44 27.67 9.16
N THR A 86 -12.29 27.75 9.82
CA THR A 86 -11.60 26.58 10.38
C THR A 86 -12.30 25.97 11.61
N MET A 87 -13.18 26.70 12.26
CA MET A 87 -13.96 26.25 13.42
C MET A 87 -15.22 25.48 13.01
N ALA A 88 -15.68 25.64 11.77
CA ALA A 88 -16.87 24.97 11.27
C ALA A 88 -16.53 23.64 10.60
N SER A 89 -17.49 22.72 10.57
CA SER A 89 -17.35 21.48 9.84
C SER A 89 -17.30 21.72 8.33
N THR A 90 -16.46 20.99 7.62
CA THR A 90 -16.37 21.07 6.15
C THR A 90 -17.53 20.32 5.51
N ASN A 91 -18.02 20.81 4.38
CA ASN A 91 -19.00 20.10 3.58
C ASN A 91 -18.50 18.68 3.26
N PRO A 92 -19.28 17.63 3.60
CA PRO A 92 -18.83 16.24 3.41
C PRO A 92 -18.53 15.89 1.95
N LEU A 93 -19.27 16.48 1.00
CA LEU A 93 -19.06 16.24 -0.43
C LEU A 93 -17.76 16.90 -0.91
N SER A 94 -17.47 18.12 -0.46
CA SER A 94 -16.18 18.75 -0.74
C SER A 94 -15.02 17.92 -0.18
N SER A 95 -15.15 17.36 1.03
CA SER A 95 -14.13 16.50 1.63
C SER A 95 -13.85 15.24 0.81
N VAL A 96 -14.84 14.76 0.06
CA VAL A 96 -14.72 13.54 -0.77
C VAL A 96 -14.24 13.83 -2.18
N TYR A 97 -14.78 14.86 -2.82
CA TYR A 97 -14.60 15.10 -4.26
C TYR A 97 -13.51 16.12 -4.58
N ASP A 98 -13.22 17.05 -3.66
CA ASP A 98 -12.17 18.05 -3.86
C ASP A 98 -10.79 17.58 -3.34
N TYR A 99 -10.76 16.47 -2.63
CA TYR A 99 -9.52 15.86 -2.14
C TYR A 99 -9.12 14.66 -2.98
N VAL A 100 -7.93 14.72 -3.52
CA VAL A 100 -7.34 13.64 -4.32
C VAL A 100 -6.19 13.03 -3.53
N ASN A 101 -6.19 11.70 -3.41
CA ASN A 101 -5.10 10.94 -2.82
C ASN A 101 -5.06 9.56 -3.49
N TYR A 102 -4.04 9.33 -4.30
CA TYR A 102 -3.85 8.05 -4.96
C TYR A 102 -2.39 7.60 -4.92
N GLY A 103 -2.19 6.33 -5.09
CA GLY A 103 -0.86 5.77 -5.17
C GLY A 103 -0.80 4.46 -5.94
N HIS A 104 0.37 4.21 -6.49
CA HIS A 104 0.74 2.99 -7.19
C HIS A 104 1.81 2.27 -6.40
N THR A 105 1.57 1.02 -6.06
CA THR A 105 2.52 0.18 -5.35
C THR A 105 2.98 -0.96 -6.24
N TRP A 106 4.29 -1.09 -6.39
CA TRP A 106 4.95 -2.26 -6.95
C TRP A 106 5.65 -3.01 -5.84
N ARG A 107 5.43 -4.30 -5.73
CA ARG A 107 6.13 -5.15 -4.76
C ARG A 107 6.59 -6.43 -5.42
N GLY A 108 7.86 -6.76 -5.21
CA GLY A 108 8.45 -8.03 -5.57
C GLY A 108 8.90 -8.75 -4.32
N VAL A 109 8.44 -9.99 -4.13
CA VAL A 109 8.88 -10.88 -3.05
C VAL A 109 9.46 -12.11 -3.69
N GLY A 110 10.65 -12.50 -3.29
CA GLY A 110 11.31 -13.70 -3.79
C GLY A 110 12.00 -14.46 -2.67
N ASN A 111 12.01 -15.78 -2.80
CA ASN A 111 12.75 -16.68 -1.94
C ASN A 111 13.41 -17.74 -2.81
N LEU A 112 14.69 -17.96 -2.57
CA LEU A 112 15.47 -19.04 -3.17
C LEU A 112 16.10 -19.87 -2.04
N GLN A 113 15.66 -21.11 -1.92
CA GLN A 113 16.24 -22.07 -0.99
C GLN A 113 16.97 -23.15 -1.77
N ILE A 114 18.20 -23.42 -1.39
CA ILE A 114 19.04 -24.48 -1.95
C ILE A 114 19.39 -25.43 -0.80
N ASP A 115 19.06 -26.69 -0.98
CA ASP A 115 19.40 -27.79 -0.08
C ASP A 115 20.28 -28.80 -0.83
N TYR A 116 21.47 -29.06 -0.32
CA TYR A 116 22.41 -29.98 -0.91
C TYR A 116 22.83 -31.06 0.08
N LYS A 117 22.54 -32.31 -0.23
CA LYS A 117 23.05 -33.49 0.47
C LYS A 117 24.41 -33.88 -0.10
N VAL A 118 25.42 -33.97 0.73
CA VAL A 118 26.77 -34.28 0.27
C VAL A 118 26.86 -35.72 -0.22
N HIS A 119 27.31 -35.93 -1.47
CA HIS A 119 27.49 -37.26 -2.04
C HIS A 119 28.47 -38.07 -1.22
N GLY A 120 28.09 -39.28 -0.83
CA GLY A 120 28.89 -40.20 -0.03
C GLY A 120 28.92 -39.88 1.46
N LEU A 121 28.30 -38.78 1.88
CA LEU A 121 28.08 -38.41 3.30
C LEU A 121 26.67 -37.80 3.42
N GLU A 122 25.66 -38.60 3.20
CA GLU A 122 24.25 -38.12 3.09
C GLU A 122 23.67 -37.63 4.41
N SER A 123 24.34 -37.93 5.52
CA SER A 123 24.07 -37.36 6.83
C SER A 123 24.41 -35.88 6.92
N LEU A 124 25.22 -35.35 5.98
CA LEU A 124 25.62 -33.94 5.93
C LEU A 124 24.81 -33.19 4.84
N ARG A 125 24.16 -32.13 5.23
CA ARG A 125 23.39 -31.25 4.36
C ARG A 125 23.84 -29.81 4.49
N ALA A 126 23.96 -29.12 3.38
CA ALA A 126 24.20 -27.69 3.32
C ALA A 126 22.93 -26.98 2.83
N ASN A 127 22.50 -25.97 3.57
CA ASN A 127 21.35 -25.16 3.26
C ASN A 127 21.75 -23.72 3.02
N LEU A 128 21.18 -23.13 1.96
CA LEU A 128 21.27 -21.71 1.66
C LEU A 128 19.86 -21.16 1.42
N ASN A 129 19.49 -20.13 2.15
CA ASN A 129 18.21 -19.47 2.00
C ASN A 129 18.43 -17.98 1.71
N LEU A 130 17.94 -17.53 0.55
CA LEU A 130 18.01 -16.14 0.10
C LEU A 130 16.60 -15.60 -0.01
N GLY A 131 16.32 -14.50 0.69
CA GLY A 131 15.04 -13.80 0.64
C GLY A 131 15.21 -12.36 0.15
N LEU A 132 14.26 -11.91 -0.66
CA LEU A 132 14.18 -10.53 -1.13
C LEU A 132 12.72 -10.06 -1.05
N ASP A 133 12.50 -8.91 -0.43
CA ASP A 133 11.22 -8.20 -0.45
C ASP A 133 11.49 -6.73 -0.77
N VAL A 134 11.07 -6.31 -1.94
CA VAL A 134 11.22 -4.92 -2.41
C VAL A 134 9.84 -4.36 -2.71
N ALA A 135 9.54 -3.21 -2.13
CA ALA A 135 8.31 -2.49 -2.40
C ALA A 135 8.61 -1.02 -2.68
N ARG A 136 7.94 -0.48 -3.70
CA ARG A 136 7.94 0.94 -4.03
C ARG A 136 6.52 1.42 -4.20
N THR A 137 6.19 2.49 -3.50
CA THR A 137 4.91 3.19 -3.61
C THR A 137 5.19 4.62 -4.03
N ASP A 138 4.64 5.03 -5.16
CA ASP A 138 4.62 6.41 -5.63
C ASP A 138 3.18 6.91 -5.58
N GLY A 139 2.96 8.12 -5.06
CA GLY A 139 1.63 8.68 -4.94
C GLY A 139 1.59 10.20 -4.91
N GLU A 140 0.39 10.71 -5.06
CA GLU A 140 0.09 12.15 -5.03
C GLU A 140 -1.11 12.41 -4.14
N LYS A 141 -1.05 13.52 -3.43
CA LYS A 141 -2.10 13.98 -2.54
C LYS A 141 -2.26 15.50 -2.65
N TYR A 142 -3.47 15.97 -2.92
CA TYR A 142 -3.76 17.40 -3.03
C TYR A 142 -5.23 17.71 -2.80
N ASN A 143 -5.50 18.98 -2.49
CA ASN A 143 -6.84 19.55 -2.59
C ASN A 143 -6.96 20.30 -3.92
N GLU A 144 -8.11 20.22 -4.58
CA GLU A 144 -8.37 20.98 -5.79
C GLU A 144 -8.29 22.48 -5.51
N LEU A 145 -7.58 23.22 -6.35
CA LEU A 145 -7.35 24.66 -6.17
C LEU A 145 -8.67 25.43 -6.14
N GLY A 146 -8.80 26.32 -5.17
CA GLY A 146 -10.04 27.08 -4.96
C GLY A 146 -11.18 26.30 -4.33
N SER A 147 -10.96 25.03 -3.99
CA SER A 147 -11.93 24.24 -3.22
C SER A 147 -11.97 24.68 -1.76
N VAL A 148 -13.00 24.24 -1.03
CA VAL A 148 -13.10 24.48 0.40
C VAL A 148 -11.89 23.94 1.16
N GLY A 149 -11.37 22.80 0.75
CA GLY A 149 -10.18 22.18 1.34
C GLY A 149 -8.92 23.03 1.15
N SER A 150 -8.72 23.59 -0.04
CA SER A 150 -7.57 24.47 -0.31
C SER A 150 -7.69 25.83 0.39
N LEU A 151 -8.89 26.37 0.55
CA LEU A 151 -9.14 27.62 1.29
C LEU A 151 -9.00 27.45 2.81
N ARG A 152 -9.08 26.22 3.33
CA ARG A 152 -8.98 25.91 4.76
C ARG A 152 -7.54 25.62 5.20
N SER A 153 -6.82 24.93 4.37
CA SER A 153 -5.39 24.63 4.57
C SER A 153 -4.56 25.70 3.88
N ALA A 154 -3.28 25.81 4.19
CA ALA A 154 -2.39 26.66 3.39
C ALA A 154 -2.65 26.38 1.90
N PRO A 155 -2.80 27.42 1.07
CA PRO A 155 -3.12 27.22 -0.33
C PRO A 155 -2.08 26.26 -0.95
N ASP A 156 -2.54 25.39 -1.83
CA ASP A 156 -1.71 24.56 -2.69
C ASP A 156 -0.95 23.42 -1.99
N LEU A 157 -1.58 22.70 -1.08
CA LEU A 157 -1.01 21.43 -0.63
C LEU A 157 -1.03 20.43 -1.78
N PHE A 158 0.02 20.44 -2.57
CA PHE A 158 0.34 19.39 -3.52
C PHE A 158 1.53 18.61 -2.98
N GLU A 159 1.33 17.35 -2.67
CA GLU A 159 2.34 16.46 -2.12
C GLU A 159 2.54 15.27 -3.03
N LYS A 160 3.79 15.09 -3.49
CA LYS A 160 4.24 13.83 -4.10
C LYS A 160 5.06 13.08 -3.08
N TYR A 161 4.79 11.78 -2.96
CA TYR A 161 5.55 10.94 -2.07
C TYR A 161 6.01 9.67 -2.78
N THR A 162 7.19 9.23 -2.39
CA THR A 162 7.75 7.94 -2.78
C THR A 162 8.22 7.22 -1.53
N ASN A 163 7.67 6.03 -1.30
CA ASN A 163 8.14 5.14 -0.26
C ASN A 163 8.86 3.95 -0.89
N TYR A 164 10.04 3.64 -0.41
CA TYR A 164 10.83 2.51 -0.85
C TYR A 164 11.23 1.66 0.36
N ASN A 165 10.87 0.38 0.31
CA ASN A 165 11.23 -0.61 1.32
C ASN A 165 11.99 -1.74 0.65
N ARG A 166 13.10 -2.18 1.26
CA ARG A 166 13.87 -3.33 0.82
C ARG A 166 14.30 -4.14 2.02
N ASN A 167 13.90 -5.39 2.05
CA ASN A 167 14.35 -6.37 3.02
C ASN A 167 15.08 -7.48 2.29
N MET A 168 16.19 -7.93 2.85
CA MET A 168 17.01 -9.01 2.33
C MET A 168 17.29 -9.99 3.45
N LEU A 169 17.20 -11.27 3.15
CA LEU A 169 17.52 -12.38 4.03
C LEU A 169 18.61 -13.21 3.39
N LEU A 170 19.64 -13.52 4.15
CA LEU A 170 20.66 -14.51 3.83
C LEU A 170 20.83 -15.42 5.04
N GLU A 171 20.55 -16.69 4.86
CA GLU A 171 20.80 -17.72 5.87
C GLU A 171 21.59 -18.84 5.21
N ALA A 172 22.65 -19.28 5.86
CA ALA A 172 23.45 -20.42 5.42
C ALA A 172 23.80 -21.26 6.65
N TYR A 173 23.50 -22.54 6.59
CA TYR A 173 23.84 -23.47 7.63
C TYR A 173 24.15 -24.86 7.08
N VAL A 174 24.84 -25.65 7.90
CA VAL A 174 25.15 -27.04 7.61
C VAL A 174 24.52 -27.88 8.72
N ASP A 175 23.76 -28.88 8.33
CA ASP A 175 23.11 -29.83 9.22
C ASP A 175 23.74 -31.21 9.08
N TYR A 176 24.11 -31.81 10.21
CA TYR A 176 24.61 -33.17 10.28
C TYR A 176 23.68 -34.04 11.11
N ASN A 177 23.09 -35.07 10.49
CA ASN A 177 22.16 -35.97 11.15
C ASN A 177 22.55 -37.42 10.88
N GLU A 178 23.02 -38.12 11.91
CA GLU A 178 23.47 -39.49 11.79
C GLU A 178 22.89 -40.38 12.90
N THR A 179 22.52 -41.60 12.56
CA THR A 179 22.02 -42.60 13.52
C THR A 179 23.06 -43.68 13.75
N PHE A 180 23.68 -43.67 14.90
CA PHE A 180 24.66 -44.65 15.33
C PHE A 180 23.98 -45.84 16.02
N GLY A 181 24.22 -47.06 15.48
CA GLY A 181 23.86 -48.31 16.15
C GLY A 181 22.38 -48.47 16.50
N LYS A 182 21.44 -48.04 15.68
CA LYS A 182 19.97 -48.15 15.83
C LYS A 182 19.35 -47.50 17.06
N LYS A 183 20.12 -46.86 17.95
CA LYS A 183 19.63 -46.30 19.24
C LYS A 183 20.09 -44.87 19.51
N HIS A 184 21.12 -44.41 18.86
CA HIS A 184 21.68 -43.08 19.12
C HIS A 184 21.57 -42.19 17.90
N ASN A 185 20.73 -41.19 18.01
CA ASN A 185 20.56 -40.18 16.95
C ASN A 185 21.38 -38.95 17.35
N PHE A 186 22.26 -38.52 16.47
CA PHE A 186 23.06 -37.31 16.65
C PHE A 186 22.64 -36.27 15.61
N ASN A 187 22.29 -35.11 16.07
CA ASN A 187 21.96 -33.97 15.23
C ASN A 187 22.80 -32.76 15.68
N ALA A 188 23.45 -32.10 14.72
CA ALA A 188 24.19 -30.85 14.95
C ALA A 188 23.94 -29.90 13.76
N MET A 189 23.75 -28.63 14.05
CA MET A 189 23.55 -27.56 13.08
C MET A 189 24.52 -26.41 13.38
#